data_8e2a28902559b43c851921ec22746338
#
_entry.id   8e2a28902559b43c851921ec22746338
#
_cell.length_a   1.000
_cell.length_b   1.000
_cell.length_c   1.000
_cell.angle_alpha   90.00
_cell.angle_beta   90.00
_cell.angle_gamma   90.00
#
_symmetry.space_group_name_H-M   'P 1'
#
loop_
_entity.id
_entity.type
_entity.pdbx_description
1 polymer ?
#
loop_
_entity_poly.entity_id
_entity_poly.type
_entity_poly.pdbx_seq_one_letter_code
_entity_poly.pdbx_strand_id
1 'polypeptide(L)'
;MSKLTPREILTAGAVVPVMAIDDLSTAVDLSHALVEGGIPTLEITLRTPVGLDAIRLIAKEVPNAIVGAGTVTNPEQLKAVEDAGAVFAISPGLHESLAKASHNSGIPLIPGVATPGEVQLALEHGIDTLKLFPAKVVGGKAMLKALYGPYADVRFCPTGGISLATAPEYLALPNVLCVGGSWLTPKEAIKNKDWDTITRLAREAAALKPKA
;
A
#
# COMPACT_ATOMS: atom_id res chain seq x y z
N MET A 1 -15.17 15.31 -5.72
CA MET A 1 -14.91 13.91 -6.14
C MET A 1 -15.36 12.98 -5.03
N SER A 2 -16.03 11.85 -5.33
CA SER A 2 -16.36 10.83 -4.33
C SER A 2 -15.05 10.27 -3.76
N LYS A 3 -15.00 10.03 -2.44
CA LYS A 3 -13.84 9.38 -1.81
C LYS A 3 -13.70 7.95 -2.36
N LEU A 4 -12.48 7.57 -2.74
CA LEU A 4 -12.19 6.19 -3.15
C LEU A 4 -12.33 5.27 -1.93
N THR A 5 -12.93 4.12 -2.13
CA THR A 5 -12.98 3.03 -1.15
C THR A 5 -11.63 2.31 -1.06
N PRO A 6 -11.30 1.64 0.06
CA PRO A 6 -10.10 0.82 0.16
C PRO A 6 -9.94 -0.21 -0.98
N ARG A 7 -11.05 -0.81 -1.41
CA ARG A 7 -11.06 -1.80 -2.50
C ARG A 7 -10.74 -1.14 -3.85
N GLU A 8 -11.31 0.01 -4.16
CA GLU A 8 -11.00 0.76 -5.39
C GLU A 8 -9.53 1.17 -5.43
N ILE A 9 -8.97 1.65 -4.29
CA ILE A 9 -7.56 2.01 -4.16
C ILE A 9 -6.67 0.80 -4.46
N LEU A 10 -6.94 -0.36 -3.85
CA LEU A 10 -6.11 -1.55 -3.99
C LEU A 10 -6.30 -2.27 -5.32
N THR A 11 -7.42 -2.09 -6.00
CA THR A 11 -7.68 -2.70 -7.33
C THR A 11 -7.25 -1.81 -8.50
N ALA A 12 -6.81 -0.59 -8.24
CA ALA A 12 -6.29 0.29 -9.29
C ALA A 12 -5.03 -0.28 -9.98
N GLY A 13 -4.28 -1.16 -9.30
CA GLY A 13 -3.12 -1.86 -9.85
C GLY A 13 -2.91 -3.23 -9.19
N ALA A 14 -2.10 -4.10 -9.83
CA ALA A 14 -1.74 -5.41 -9.25
C ALA A 14 -0.75 -5.28 -8.09
N VAL A 15 0.02 -4.20 -8.06
CA VAL A 15 1.09 -3.96 -7.09
C VAL A 15 0.97 -2.56 -6.52
N VAL A 16 1.11 -2.45 -5.21
CA VAL A 16 1.31 -1.18 -4.50
C VAL A 16 2.78 -1.07 -4.11
N PRO A 17 3.55 -0.14 -4.72
CA PRO A 17 4.95 0.07 -4.36
C PRO A 17 5.06 0.65 -2.95
N VAL A 18 5.86 -0.01 -2.11
CA VAL A 18 6.18 0.45 -0.75
C VAL A 18 7.45 1.28 -0.81
N MET A 19 7.30 2.60 -0.79
CA MET A 19 8.35 3.55 -1.07
C MET A 19 8.94 4.14 0.22
N ALA A 20 10.26 4.09 0.34
CA ALA A 20 11.01 4.85 1.34
C ALA A 20 11.83 5.91 0.58
N ILE A 21 11.40 7.15 0.65
CA ILE A 21 12.03 8.28 -0.03
C ILE A 21 13.01 8.94 0.93
N ASP A 22 14.30 8.83 0.64
CA ASP A 22 15.36 9.41 1.47
C ASP A 22 15.73 10.84 1.03
N ASP A 23 15.53 11.16 -0.27
CA ASP A 23 15.80 12.47 -0.87
C ASP A 23 14.51 13.02 -1.50
N LEU A 24 14.01 14.13 -0.94
CA LEU A 24 12.78 14.78 -1.40
C LEU A 24 12.85 15.22 -2.87
N SER A 25 14.03 15.55 -3.38
CA SER A 25 14.22 15.96 -4.78
C SER A 25 13.90 14.85 -5.80
N THR A 26 13.86 13.59 -5.37
CA THR A 26 13.55 12.45 -6.23
C THR A 26 12.06 12.08 -6.23
N ALA A 27 11.27 12.62 -5.30
CA ALA A 27 9.91 12.17 -5.01
C ALA A 27 8.96 12.29 -6.22
N VAL A 28 8.99 13.41 -6.91
CA VAL A 28 8.09 13.69 -8.05
C VAL A 28 8.45 12.83 -9.25
N ASP A 29 9.72 12.85 -9.67
CA ASP A 29 10.18 12.10 -10.85
C ASP A 29 9.98 10.58 -10.65
N LEU A 30 10.30 10.05 -9.45
CA LEU A 30 10.04 8.65 -9.10
C LEU A 30 8.56 8.30 -9.25
N SER A 31 7.67 9.17 -8.76
CA SER A 31 6.23 8.97 -8.83
C SER A 31 5.70 9.03 -10.25
N HIS A 32 6.20 9.97 -11.07
CA HIS A 32 5.86 10.02 -12.50
C HIS A 32 6.29 8.76 -13.23
N ALA A 33 7.51 8.24 -12.98
CA ALA A 33 8.02 7.02 -13.60
C ALA A 33 7.15 5.79 -13.26
N LEU A 34 6.68 5.69 -12.01
CA LEU A 34 5.78 4.61 -11.58
C LEU A 34 4.41 4.73 -12.25
N VAL A 35 3.81 5.92 -12.27
CA VAL A 35 2.49 6.17 -12.89
C VAL A 35 2.56 5.94 -14.41
N GLU A 36 3.61 6.40 -15.08
CA GLU A 36 3.84 6.14 -16.51
C GLU A 36 3.96 4.64 -16.80
N GLY A 37 4.55 3.88 -15.90
CA GLY A 37 4.62 2.44 -15.95
C GLY A 37 3.30 1.71 -15.65
N GLY A 38 2.22 2.43 -15.34
CA GLY A 38 0.88 1.87 -15.08
C GLY A 38 0.63 1.50 -13.61
N ILE A 39 1.37 2.07 -12.67
CA ILE A 39 1.20 1.90 -11.23
C ILE A 39 0.68 3.21 -10.62
N PRO A 40 -0.64 3.42 -10.52
CA PRO A 40 -1.19 4.67 -10.02
C PRO A 40 -1.21 4.79 -8.49
N THR A 41 -1.32 3.66 -7.75
CA THR A 41 -1.39 3.65 -6.29
C THR A 41 -0.01 3.62 -5.67
N LEU A 42 0.36 4.64 -4.89
CA LEU A 42 1.69 4.83 -4.33
C LEU A 42 1.62 4.87 -2.79
N GLU A 43 2.31 3.95 -2.09
CA GLU A 43 2.45 3.93 -0.63
C GLU A 43 3.78 4.58 -0.22
N ILE A 44 3.76 5.85 0.19
CA ILE A 44 4.93 6.57 0.71
C ILE A 44 5.03 6.34 2.21
N THR A 45 6.12 5.74 2.68
CA THR A 45 6.25 5.37 4.09
C THR A 45 6.79 6.51 4.95
N LEU A 46 6.29 6.60 6.19
CA LEU A 46 6.82 7.52 7.23
C LEU A 46 8.11 7.01 7.89
N ARG A 47 8.89 6.18 7.18
CA ARG A 47 10.15 5.62 7.70
C ARG A 47 11.35 6.53 7.52
N THR A 48 11.18 7.63 6.79
CA THR A 48 12.21 8.62 6.54
C THR A 48 11.78 10.00 7.05
N PRO A 49 12.70 10.87 7.41
CA PRO A 49 12.37 12.22 7.87
C PRO A 49 11.57 13.04 6.84
N VAL A 50 11.78 12.78 5.55
CA VAL A 50 11.14 13.52 4.45
C VAL A 50 9.83 12.89 3.98
N GLY A 51 9.41 11.76 4.55
CA GLY A 51 8.24 11.00 4.08
C GLY A 51 6.95 11.82 4.02
N LEU A 52 6.67 12.62 5.05
CA LEU A 52 5.47 13.47 5.08
C LEU A 52 5.52 14.59 4.04
N ASP A 53 6.68 15.20 3.84
CA ASP A 53 6.88 16.25 2.83
C ASP A 53 6.82 15.66 1.42
N ALA A 54 7.30 14.43 1.23
CA ALA A 54 7.18 13.71 -0.04
C ALA A 54 5.70 13.43 -0.38
N ILE A 55 4.87 13.02 0.59
CA ILE A 55 3.43 12.85 0.38
C ILE A 55 2.81 14.16 -0.10
N ARG A 56 3.09 15.28 0.59
CA ARG A 56 2.56 16.60 0.24
C ARG A 56 2.97 17.05 -1.16
N LEU A 57 4.23 16.84 -1.49
CA LEU A 57 4.77 17.23 -2.79
C LEU A 57 4.18 16.39 -3.92
N ILE A 58 4.12 15.05 -3.76
CA ILE A 58 3.58 14.14 -4.78
C ILE A 58 2.07 14.39 -4.96
N ALA A 59 1.30 14.57 -3.88
CA ALA A 59 -0.12 14.86 -3.96
C ALA A 59 -0.43 16.14 -4.76
N LYS A 60 0.47 17.11 -4.71
CA LYS A 60 0.34 18.39 -5.45
C LYS A 60 0.79 18.27 -6.91
N GLU A 61 1.92 17.63 -7.16
CA GLU A 61 2.60 17.69 -8.46
C GLU A 61 2.30 16.49 -9.37
N VAL A 62 1.72 15.38 -8.85
CA VAL A 62 1.43 14.16 -9.61
C VAL A 62 -0.07 13.83 -9.57
N PRO A 63 -0.91 14.57 -10.31
CA PRO A 63 -2.38 14.49 -10.18
C PRO A 63 -2.98 13.14 -10.58
N ASN A 64 -2.26 12.32 -11.34
CA ASN A 64 -2.70 10.98 -11.76
C ASN A 64 -2.31 9.88 -10.75
N ALA A 65 -1.62 10.23 -9.65
CA ALA A 65 -1.28 9.28 -8.60
C ALA A 65 -2.39 9.21 -7.53
N ILE A 66 -2.66 8.01 -7.06
CA ILE A 66 -3.43 7.74 -5.84
C ILE A 66 -2.41 7.69 -4.70
N VAL A 67 -2.17 8.83 -4.08
CA VAL A 67 -1.11 9.00 -3.08
C VAL A 67 -1.59 8.57 -1.71
N GLY A 68 -0.89 7.63 -1.09
CA GLY A 68 -1.17 7.20 0.26
C GLY A 68 0.07 7.13 1.14
N ALA A 69 -0.17 7.05 2.43
CA ALA A 69 0.87 6.94 3.44
C ALA A 69 1.02 5.50 3.95
N GLY A 70 2.25 5.03 4.08
CA GLY A 70 2.59 3.78 4.77
C GLY A 70 3.28 4.02 6.11
N THR A 71 3.28 2.98 6.95
CA THR A 71 3.91 3.04 8.28
C THR A 71 3.24 4.07 9.22
N VAL A 72 1.94 4.27 9.06
CA VAL A 72 1.13 5.06 9.98
C VAL A 72 0.88 4.23 11.23
N THR A 73 1.38 4.65 12.40
CA THR A 73 1.39 3.84 13.62
C THR A 73 0.56 4.43 14.78
N ASN A 74 0.04 5.64 14.62
CA ASN A 74 -0.77 6.30 15.65
C ASN A 74 -1.75 7.31 15.04
N PRO A 75 -2.75 7.78 15.83
CA PRO A 75 -3.75 8.75 15.39
C PRO A 75 -3.17 10.07 14.88
N GLU A 76 -2.12 10.57 15.50
CA GLU A 76 -1.47 11.84 15.15
C GLU A 76 -0.85 11.75 13.74
N GLN A 77 -0.20 10.62 13.42
CA GLN A 77 0.32 10.38 12.09
C GLN A 77 -0.81 10.24 11.06
N LEU A 78 -1.92 9.56 11.40
CA LEU A 78 -3.07 9.45 10.51
C LEU A 78 -3.61 10.84 10.12
N LYS A 79 -3.75 11.73 11.10
CA LYS A 79 -4.16 13.12 10.86
C LYS A 79 -3.13 13.88 10.03
N ALA A 80 -1.84 13.75 10.34
CA ALA A 80 -0.77 14.45 9.64
C ALA A 80 -0.70 14.07 8.16
N VAL A 81 -0.87 12.77 7.82
CA VAL A 81 -0.84 12.33 6.41
C VAL A 81 -2.09 12.74 5.64
N GLU A 82 -3.26 12.78 6.30
CA GLU A 82 -4.47 13.35 5.73
C GLU A 82 -4.28 14.83 5.38
N ASP A 83 -3.73 15.62 6.31
CA ASP A 83 -3.43 17.04 6.10
C ASP A 83 -2.34 17.28 5.04
N ALA A 84 -1.48 16.29 4.82
CA ALA A 84 -0.48 16.33 3.76
C ALA A 84 -1.06 15.99 2.36
N GLY A 85 -2.33 15.59 2.27
CA GLY A 85 -3.00 15.30 1.01
C GLY A 85 -2.99 13.82 0.61
N ALA A 86 -2.62 12.91 1.53
CA ALA A 86 -2.82 11.49 1.28
C ALA A 86 -4.31 11.19 1.15
N VAL A 87 -4.68 10.24 0.27
CA VAL A 87 -6.06 9.80 0.07
C VAL A 87 -6.34 8.43 0.70
N PHE A 88 -5.33 7.77 1.26
CA PHE A 88 -5.43 6.58 2.10
C PHE A 88 -4.23 6.46 3.03
N ALA A 89 -4.38 5.65 4.09
CA ALA A 89 -3.31 5.33 5.02
C ALA A 89 -3.18 3.82 5.19
N ILE A 90 -1.94 3.34 5.32
CA ILE A 90 -1.61 1.95 5.60
C ILE A 90 -0.78 1.88 6.88
N SER A 91 -1.16 1.02 7.82
CA SER A 91 -0.40 0.74 9.03
C SER A 91 0.31 -0.62 8.98
N PRO A 92 1.40 -0.81 9.71
CA PRO A 92 2.05 -2.12 9.82
C PRO A 92 1.30 -3.10 10.72
N GLY A 93 0.46 -2.60 11.60
CA GLY A 93 -0.37 -3.34 12.54
C GLY A 93 -1.61 -2.55 12.91
N LEU A 94 -2.54 -3.15 13.66
CA LEU A 94 -3.75 -2.51 14.13
C LEU A 94 -3.82 -2.58 15.65
N HIS A 95 -4.12 -1.43 16.27
CA HIS A 95 -4.51 -1.32 17.67
C HIS A 95 -5.74 -0.42 17.81
N GLU A 96 -6.40 -0.56 18.95
CA GLU A 96 -7.70 0.05 19.23
C GLU A 96 -7.75 1.57 18.99
N SER A 97 -6.72 2.32 19.40
CA SER A 97 -6.72 3.77 19.25
C SER A 97 -6.63 4.21 17.79
N LEU A 98 -5.87 3.49 16.96
CA LEU A 98 -5.76 3.76 15.53
C LEU A 98 -7.05 3.38 14.80
N ALA A 99 -7.66 2.24 15.16
CA ALA A 99 -8.95 1.82 14.63
C ALA A 99 -10.06 2.85 14.94
N LYS A 100 -10.13 3.34 16.17
CA LYS A 100 -11.07 4.41 16.56
C LYS A 100 -10.82 5.71 15.80
N ALA A 101 -9.57 6.12 15.66
CA ALA A 101 -9.22 7.33 14.93
C ALA A 101 -9.63 7.27 13.45
N SER A 102 -9.58 6.09 12.83
CA SER A 102 -9.97 5.92 11.42
C SER A 102 -11.43 6.24 11.13
N HIS A 103 -12.33 6.10 12.11
CA HIS A 103 -13.74 6.48 11.94
C HIS A 103 -13.96 7.99 11.74
N ASN A 104 -13.07 8.80 12.30
CA ASN A 104 -13.14 10.27 12.22
C ASN A 104 -12.18 10.83 11.15
N SER A 105 -11.43 9.97 10.46
CA SER A 105 -10.52 10.38 9.40
C SER A 105 -11.28 10.64 8.09
N GLY A 106 -10.81 11.62 7.34
CA GLY A 106 -11.28 11.90 6.00
C GLY A 106 -10.79 10.90 4.96
N ILE A 107 -9.83 10.03 5.31
CA ILE A 107 -9.22 9.03 4.44
C ILE A 107 -9.36 7.62 5.03
N PRO A 108 -9.51 6.57 4.22
CA PRO A 108 -9.58 5.20 4.72
C PRO A 108 -8.23 4.72 5.27
N LEU A 109 -8.31 3.90 6.34
CA LEU A 109 -7.20 3.13 6.88
C LEU A 109 -7.24 1.70 6.33
N ILE A 110 -6.11 1.20 5.84
CA ILE A 110 -5.88 -0.20 5.45
C ILE A 110 -4.87 -0.78 6.44
N PRO A 111 -5.31 -1.37 7.55
CA PRO A 111 -4.42 -1.78 8.62
C PRO A 111 -3.70 -3.09 8.33
N GLY A 112 -2.47 -3.21 8.85
CA GLY A 112 -1.73 -4.45 8.90
C GLY A 112 -2.30 -5.42 9.94
N VAL A 113 -2.36 -6.70 9.58
CA VAL A 113 -2.74 -7.80 10.46
C VAL A 113 -1.85 -9.02 10.20
N ALA A 114 -1.67 -9.85 11.23
CA ALA A 114 -0.89 -11.08 11.17
C ALA A 114 -1.61 -12.27 11.83
N THR A 115 -2.72 -12.03 12.51
CA THR A 115 -3.47 -13.02 13.28
C THR A 115 -4.98 -12.92 13.07
N PRO A 116 -5.75 -14.03 13.31
CA PRO A 116 -7.21 -13.97 13.28
C PRO A 116 -7.82 -12.95 14.25
N GLY A 117 -7.19 -12.76 15.44
CA GLY A 117 -7.67 -11.79 16.43
C GLY A 117 -7.58 -10.35 15.93
N GLU A 118 -6.50 -10.01 15.22
CA GLU A 118 -6.38 -8.69 14.59
C GLU A 118 -7.37 -8.48 13.44
N VAL A 119 -7.69 -9.55 12.70
CA VAL A 119 -8.77 -9.50 11.68
C VAL A 119 -10.12 -9.23 12.36
N GLN A 120 -10.42 -9.88 13.49
CA GLN A 120 -11.65 -9.62 14.25
C GLN A 120 -11.72 -8.18 14.74
N LEU A 121 -10.63 -7.66 15.31
CA LEU A 121 -10.55 -6.24 15.72
C LEU A 121 -10.84 -5.30 14.56
N ALA A 122 -10.28 -5.56 13.38
CA ALA A 122 -10.56 -4.76 12.19
C ALA A 122 -12.06 -4.81 11.81
N LEU A 123 -12.66 -6.00 11.83
CA LEU A 123 -14.08 -6.19 11.51
C LEU A 123 -15.02 -5.53 12.52
N GLU A 124 -14.68 -5.53 13.83
CA GLU A 124 -15.43 -4.80 14.86
C GLU A 124 -15.49 -3.29 14.57
N HIS A 125 -14.47 -2.77 13.88
CA HIS A 125 -14.40 -1.39 13.41
C HIS A 125 -14.90 -1.20 11.97
N GLY A 126 -15.53 -2.21 11.35
CA GLY A 126 -16.06 -2.12 9.99
C GLY A 126 -14.99 -2.08 8.89
N ILE A 127 -13.75 -2.48 9.21
CA ILE A 127 -12.63 -2.49 8.27
C ILE A 127 -12.46 -3.92 7.71
N ASP A 128 -12.80 -4.12 6.44
CA ASP A 128 -12.79 -5.42 5.75
C ASP A 128 -11.67 -5.55 4.70
N THR A 129 -10.88 -4.51 4.53
CA THR A 129 -9.79 -4.46 3.55
C THR A 129 -8.49 -4.20 4.30
N LEU A 130 -7.61 -5.20 4.29
CA LEU A 130 -6.49 -5.30 5.23
C LEU A 130 -5.15 -5.51 4.49
N LYS A 131 -4.06 -5.21 5.17
CA LYS A 131 -2.71 -5.60 4.76
C LYS A 131 -2.29 -6.83 5.55
N LEU A 132 -1.90 -7.94 4.91
CA LEU A 132 -1.21 -9.02 5.62
C LEU A 132 0.27 -8.65 5.73
N PHE A 133 0.78 -8.44 6.95
CA PHE A 133 2.16 -7.99 7.17
C PHE A 133 2.77 -8.55 8.46
N PRO A 134 4.01 -9.00 8.43
CA PRO A 134 4.90 -9.22 7.28
C PRO A 134 4.60 -10.56 6.57
N ALA A 135 4.02 -10.53 5.37
CA ALA A 135 3.35 -11.65 4.72
C ALA A 135 4.17 -12.95 4.70
N LYS A 136 5.40 -12.91 4.18
CA LYS A 136 6.25 -14.12 4.08
C LYS A 136 6.55 -14.74 5.45
N VAL A 137 6.76 -13.90 6.48
CA VAL A 137 7.14 -14.34 7.83
C VAL A 137 5.97 -15.03 8.54
N VAL A 138 4.74 -14.51 8.35
CA VAL A 138 3.53 -15.02 9.03
C VAL A 138 2.83 -16.14 8.26
N GLY A 139 3.49 -16.78 7.30
CA GLY A 139 2.95 -17.93 6.58
C GLY A 139 2.42 -17.63 5.17
N GLY A 140 2.43 -16.37 4.73
CA GLY A 140 2.15 -15.97 3.35
C GLY A 140 0.86 -16.52 2.78
N LYS A 141 0.94 -17.24 1.67
CA LYS A 141 -0.22 -17.84 0.99
C LYS A 141 -0.98 -18.85 1.85
N ALA A 142 -0.29 -19.61 2.72
CA ALA A 142 -0.94 -20.56 3.61
C ALA A 142 -1.83 -19.83 4.64
N MET A 143 -1.33 -18.73 5.22
CA MET A 143 -2.11 -17.87 6.12
C MET A 143 -3.34 -17.30 5.42
N LEU A 144 -3.19 -16.72 4.20
CA LEU A 144 -4.31 -16.17 3.45
C LEU A 144 -5.39 -17.20 3.12
N LYS A 145 -5.00 -18.44 2.75
CA LYS A 145 -5.94 -19.54 2.53
C LYS A 145 -6.66 -19.94 3.80
N ALA A 146 -5.96 -20.02 4.93
CA ALA A 146 -6.56 -20.33 6.22
C ALA A 146 -7.56 -19.27 6.69
N LEU A 147 -7.22 -17.99 6.52
CA LEU A 147 -8.11 -16.86 6.84
C LEU A 147 -9.34 -16.78 5.94
N TYR A 148 -9.27 -17.28 4.71
CA TYR A 148 -10.40 -17.23 3.78
C TYR A 148 -11.61 -18.03 4.24
N GLY A 149 -11.40 -19.14 4.96
CA GLY A 149 -12.49 -19.96 5.49
C GLY A 149 -13.42 -19.16 6.43
N PRO A 150 -12.91 -18.65 7.57
CA PRO A 150 -13.72 -17.90 8.52
C PRO A 150 -14.05 -16.46 8.10
N TYR A 151 -13.30 -15.87 7.16
CA TYR A 151 -13.42 -14.45 6.78
C TYR A 151 -13.51 -14.29 5.25
N ALA A 152 -14.51 -14.93 4.63
CA ALA A 152 -14.66 -14.98 3.18
C ALA A 152 -14.83 -13.60 2.50
N ASP A 153 -15.35 -12.61 3.23
CA ASP A 153 -15.59 -11.25 2.72
C ASP A 153 -14.41 -10.30 2.93
N VAL A 154 -13.41 -10.69 3.73
CA VAL A 154 -12.21 -9.88 3.96
C VAL A 154 -11.29 -9.95 2.75
N ARG A 155 -10.71 -8.80 2.40
CA ARG A 155 -9.76 -8.66 1.29
C ARG A 155 -8.40 -8.20 1.79
N PHE A 156 -7.35 -8.71 1.13
CA PHE A 156 -5.98 -8.49 1.58
C PHE A 156 -5.08 -7.89 0.50
N CYS A 157 -4.13 -7.06 0.97
CA CYS A 157 -2.91 -6.68 0.28
C CYS A 157 -1.72 -7.30 1.04
N PRO A 158 -1.30 -8.54 0.74
CA PRO A 158 -0.12 -9.10 1.36
C PRO A 158 1.13 -8.30 0.99
N THR A 159 1.95 -8.01 2.01
CA THR A 159 3.15 -7.18 1.89
C THR A 159 4.28 -7.76 2.73
N GLY A 160 5.49 -7.78 2.20
CA GLY A 160 6.69 -8.24 2.90
C GLY A 160 7.20 -9.59 2.38
N GLY A 161 8.38 -9.55 1.74
CA GLY A 161 9.05 -10.71 1.15
C GLY A 161 8.41 -11.21 -0.15
N ILE A 162 7.65 -10.35 -0.84
CA ILE A 162 7.06 -10.63 -2.16
C ILE A 162 7.93 -10.00 -3.24
N SER A 163 8.08 -10.68 -4.35
CA SER A 163 8.83 -10.26 -5.54
C SER A 163 8.00 -10.43 -6.80
N LEU A 164 8.49 -9.92 -7.93
CA LEU A 164 7.86 -10.11 -9.24
C LEU A 164 7.59 -11.61 -9.53
N ALA A 165 8.52 -12.49 -9.19
CA ALA A 165 8.40 -13.92 -9.43
C ALA A 165 7.34 -14.60 -8.56
N THR A 166 7.10 -14.11 -7.33
CA THR A 166 6.17 -14.73 -6.38
C THR A 166 4.79 -14.07 -6.34
N ALA A 167 4.67 -12.84 -6.83
CA ALA A 167 3.41 -12.08 -6.84
C ALA A 167 2.25 -12.81 -7.53
N PRO A 168 2.42 -13.48 -8.70
CA PRO A 168 1.33 -14.19 -9.37
C PRO A 168 0.63 -15.22 -8.50
N GLU A 169 1.38 -15.92 -7.64
CA GLU A 169 0.82 -16.94 -6.75
C GLU A 169 -0.04 -16.35 -5.60
N TYR A 170 0.25 -15.10 -5.19
CA TYR A 170 -0.59 -14.36 -4.24
C TYR A 170 -1.84 -13.82 -4.94
N LEU A 171 -1.67 -13.22 -6.12
CA LEU A 171 -2.75 -12.63 -6.90
C LEU A 171 -3.80 -13.66 -7.39
N ALA A 172 -3.43 -14.94 -7.45
CA ALA A 172 -4.35 -16.03 -7.77
C ALA A 172 -5.30 -16.39 -6.61
N LEU A 173 -5.10 -15.86 -5.39
CA LEU A 173 -5.95 -16.16 -4.24
C LEU A 173 -7.22 -15.28 -4.25
N PRO A 174 -8.41 -15.86 -3.95
CA PRO A 174 -9.69 -15.15 -4.09
C PRO A 174 -9.86 -13.97 -3.11
N ASN A 175 -9.12 -13.96 -2.02
CA ASN A 175 -9.14 -12.90 -1.01
C ASN A 175 -7.98 -11.89 -1.15
N VAL A 176 -7.23 -11.90 -2.26
CA VAL A 176 -6.13 -10.96 -2.53
C VAL A 176 -6.52 -10.00 -3.64
N LEU A 177 -6.44 -8.69 -3.38
CA LEU A 177 -6.74 -7.64 -4.35
C LEU A 177 -5.50 -7.21 -5.14
N CYS A 178 -4.38 -7.07 -4.44
CA CYS A 178 -3.08 -6.67 -4.97
C CYS A 178 -1.98 -7.18 -4.04
N VAL A 179 -0.73 -6.91 -4.34
CA VAL A 179 0.41 -7.18 -3.44
C VAL A 179 1.20 -5.90 -3.18
N GLY A 180 1.72 -5.76 -1.95
CA GLY A 180 2.67 -4.70 -1.63
C GLY A 180 4.10 -5.15 -1.88
N GLY A 181 4.91 -4.32 -2.55
CA GLY A 181 6.28 -4.67 -2.84
C GLY A 181 7.21 -3.48 -3.03
N SER A 182 8.50 -3.68 -2.75
CA SER A 182 9.53 -2.64 -2.88
C SER A 182 10.47 -2.85 -4.06
N TRP A 183 10.29 -3.93 -4.83
CA TRP A 183 11.20 -4.24 -5.96
C TRP A 183 11.07 -3.28 -7.14
N LEU A 184 9.97 -2.51 -7.20
CA LEU A 184 9.74 -1.50 -8.25
C LEU A 184 10.63 -0.28 -8.08
N THR A 185 11.17 -0.07 -6.88
CA THR A 185 11.91 1.13 -6.49
C THR A 185 13.29 0.77 -5.94
N PRO A 186 14.18 0.11 -6.74
CA PRO A 186 15.52 -0.25 -6.29
C PRO A 186 16.33 1.01 -5.97
N LYS A 187 17.00 1.00 -4.81
CA LYS A 187 17.73 2.16 -4.28
C LYS A 187 18.78 2.72 -5.26
N GLU A 188 19.48 1.85 -5.96
CA GLU A 188 20.50 2.28 -6.93
C GLU A 188 19.89 3.00 -8.13
N ALA A 189 18.73 2.55 -8.64
CA ALA A 189 18.04 3.24 -9.71
C ALA A 189 17.59 4.65 -9.28
N ILE A 190 17.01 4.77 -8.07
CA ILE A 190 16.60 6.07 -7.52
C ILE A 190 17.81 7.00 -7.36
N LYS A 191 18.90 6.51 -6.77
CA LYS A 191 20.13 7.26 -6.54
C LYS A 191 20.74 7.78 -7.84
N ASN A 192 20.69 6.97 -8.90
CA ASN A 192 21.22 7.31 -10.21
C ASN A 192 20.20 8.06 -11.09
N LYS A 193 19.00 8.32 -10.58
CA LYS A 193 17.87 8.91 -11.33
C LYS A 193 17.55 8.13 -12.63
N ASP A 194 17.70 6.80 -12.57
CA ASP A 194 17.39 5.89 -13.69
C ASP A 194 15.88 5.61 -13.72
N TRP A 195 15.14 6.61 -14.17
CA TRP A 195 13.68 6.57 -14.25
C TRP A 195 13.18 5.57 -15.30
N ASP A 196 13.94 5.32 -16.34
CA ASP A 196 13.62 4.31 -17.37
C ASP A 196 13.56 2.90 -16.75
N THR A 197 14.50 2.57 -15.87
CA THR A 197 14.46 1.31 -15.11
C THR A 197 13.22 1.25 -14.21
N ILE A 198 12.88 2.33 -13.51
CA ILE A 198 11.67 2.39 -12.67
C ILE A 198 10.41 2.17 -13.51
N THR A 199 10.27 2.89 -14.63
CA THR A 199 9.12 2.77 -15.53
C THR A 199 9.00 1.34 -16.10
N ARG A 200 10.12 0.72 -16.48
CA ARG A 200 10.14 -0.66 -16.96
C ARG A 200 9.67 -1.64 -15.88
N LEU A 201 10.19 -1.54 -14.66
CA LEU A 201 9.78 -2.39 -13.52
C LEU A 201 8.30 -2.19 -13.17
N ALA A 202 7.80 -0.96 -13.27
CA ALA A 202 6.39 -0.65 -13.08
C ALA A 202 5.52 -1.30 -14.16
N ARG A 203 5.91 -1.27 -15.45
CA ARG A 203 5.20 -1.94 -16.55
C ARG A 203 5.14 -3.46 -16.35
N GLU A 204 6.26 -4.06 -15.94
CA GLU A 204 6.30 -5.50 -15.61
C GLU A 204 5.34 -5.85 -14.47
N ALA A 205 5.28 -5.01 -13.42
CA ALA A 205 4.39 -5.19 -12.29
C ALA A 205 2.91 -4.94 -12.67
N ALA A 206 2.62 -3.95 -13.49
CA ALA A 206 1.27 -3.65 -13.98
C ALA A 206 0.70 -4.79 -14.84
N ALA A 207 1.56 -5.50 -15.59
CA ALA A 207 1.18 -6.65 -16.40
C ALA A 207 0.75 -7.88 -15.56
N LEU A 208 1.01 -7.90 -14.26
CA LEU A 208 0.57 -8.96 -13.34
C LEU A 208 -0.93 -8.91 -13.01
N LYS A 209 -1.64 -7.84 -13.38
CA LYS A 209 -3.06 -7.69 -13.07
C LYS A 209 -3.83 -8.92 -13.55
N PRO A 210 -4.61 -9.60 -12.68
CA PRO A 210 -5.41 -10.74 -13.10
C PRO A 210 -6.28 -10.32 -14.29
N LYS A 211 -6.31 -11.16 -15.32
CA LYS A 211 -7.29 -10.95 -16.41
C LYS A 211 -8.66 -11.04 -15.77
N ALA A 212 -9.44 -9.97 -15.88
CA ALA A 212 -10.83 -9.91 -15.43
C ALA A 212 -11.65 -11.06 -16.02
#